data_9c583166486fb299848b39e01292c550
#
_entry.id   9c583166486fb299848b39e01292c550
#
_cell.length_a   1.000
_cell.length_b   1.000
_cell.length_c   1.000
_cell.angle_alpha   90.00
_cell.angle_beta   90.00
_cell.angle_gamma   90.00
#
_symmetry.space_group_name_H-M   'P 1'
#
loop_
_entity.id
_entity.type
_entity.pdbx_description
1 polymer ?
#
loop_
_entity_poly.entity_id
_entity_poly.type
_entity_poly.pdbx_seq_one_letter_code
_entity_poly.pdbx_strand_id
1 'polypeptide(L)'
;MSWIIKNYIKETRENETGAQVYPPGLRHPVAFIYPNVYHLGMSNLGMHILYQMINERGDSACERFFLPDKRLQQEHIKSKTPLLSLENQRPLADFDVIFVMLSFEMDYDNLLTVLDLGNIRLRAAERNQREPLVIIGGPCATFNPEPMAAVADAFVIGEGEETVQHVLDTIYREESKQERLAALVQVPGVYVPSLYTAQYDDEGEFTALLPQEGAPAKVARQWARDIDAYPHTSAIVTSGTEFEDMFIVEVARGCGRHCRFCMAGYCFRKPRPRKLENILADIAKRPERTKKVGLMGAAVSDHPQMAELTEYLVEHKIPFSAVSYTHLRAHETRSNL
;
A
#
# COMPACT_ATOMS: atom_id res chain seq x y z
N MET A 1 -7.99 -16.92 -22.43
CA MET A 1 -8.36 -16.09 -21.26
C MET A 1 -9.80 -16.38 -20.86
N SER A 2 -10.04 -16.65 -19.56
CA SER A 2 -11.36 -16.99 -19.03
C SER A 2 -12.33 -15.80 -19.09
N TRP A 3 -13.53 -16.04 -19.62
CA TRP A 3 -14.62 -15.07 -19.60
C TRP A 3 -15.11 -14.78 -18.17
N ILE A 4 -15.11 -15.79 -17.30
CA ILE A 4 -15.52 -15.66 -15.89
C ILE A 4 -14.65 -14.63 -15.17
N ILE A 5 -13.32 -14.73 -15.34
CA ILE A 5 -12.37 -13.80 -14.72
C ILE A 5 -12.56 -12.38 -15.26
N LYS A 6 -12.67 -12.24 -16.58
CA LYS A 6 -12.87 -10.93 -17.22
C LYS A 6 -14.17 -10.26 -16.78
N ASN A 7 -15.24 -11.05 -16.66
CA ASN A 7 -16.53 -10.54 -16.21
C ASN A 7 -16.50 -10.10 -14.75
N TYR A 8 -15.86 -10.88 -13.87
CA TYR A 8 -15.65 -10.50 -12.47
C TYR A 8 -14.91 -9.15 -12.35
N ILE A 9 -13.83 -8.97 -13.10
CA ILE A 9 -13.08 -7.71 -13.11
C ILE A 9 -13.96 -6.55 -13.59
N LYS A 10 -14.73 -6.76 -14.67
CA LYS A 10 -15.63 -5.76 -15.22
C LYS A 10 -16.70 -5.35 -14.19
N GLU A 11 -17.38 -6.31 -13.56
CA GLU A 11 -18.40 -6.06 -12.54
C GLU A 11 -17.82 -5.33 -11.32
N THR A 12 -16.63 -5.73 -10.87
CA THR A 12 -15.92 -5.05 -9.78
C THR A 12 -15.67 -3.57 -10.11
N ARG A 13 -15.18 -3.31 -11.32
CA ARG A 13 -14.90 -1.96 -11.81
C ARG A 13 -16.14 -1.08 -11.99
N GLU A 14 -17.24 -1.64 -12.47
CA GLU A 14 -18.51 -0.92 -12.65
C GLU A 14 -19.10 -0.43 -11.30
N ASN A 15 -18.70 -1.05 -10.20
CA ASN A 15 -19.08 -0.64 -8.85
C ASN A 15 -18.16 0.45 -8.25
N GLU A 16 -17.12 0.85 -8.94
CA GLU A 16 -16.15 1.85 -8.47
C GLU A 16 -16.45 3.26 -9.01
N THR A 17 -16.14 4.27 -8.17
CA THR A 17 -16.09 5.67 -8.58
C THR A 17 -14.73 6.24 -8.21
N GLY A 18 -14.02 6.84 -9.18
CA GLY A 18 -12.69 7.43 -8.96
C GLY A 18 -11.52 6.60 -9.51
N ALA A 19 -11.76 5.38 -9.99
CA ALA A 19 -10.70 4.58 -10.60
C ALA A 19 -10.15 5.26 -11.88
N GLN A 20 -8.82 5.34 -11.97
CA GLN A 20 -8.12 5.97 -13.09
C GLN A 20 -7.65 4.89 -14.08
N VAL A 21 -8.01 5.06 -15.34
CA VAL A 21 -7.67 4.12 -16.41
C VAL A 21 -7.00 4.87 -17.53
N TYR A 22 -5.81 4.43 -17.88
CA TYR A 22 -5.03 5.01 -18.97
C TYR A 22 -4.85 4.00 -20.10
N PRO A 23 -4.94 4.44 -21.37
CA PRO A 23 -4.66 3.56 -22.50
C PRO A 23 -3.23 2.99 -22.40
N PRO A 24 -3.04 1.70 -22.70
CA PRO A 24 -1.72 1.08 -22.74
C PRO A 24 -0.75 1.80 -23.69
N GLY A 25 0.51 1.92 -23.28
CA GLY A 25 1.58 2.48 -24.11
C GLY A 25 1.79 4.00 -23.99
N LEU A 26 0.93 4.73 -23.29
CA LEU A 26 1.11 6.17 -23.07
C LEU A 26 1.94 6.49 -21.81
N ARG A 27 2.00 5.55 -20.86
CA ARG A 27 2.65 5.70 -19.57
C ARG A 27 3.36 4.41 -19.18
N HIS A 28 4.36 4.51 -18.32
CA HIS A 28 5.01 3.35 -17.73
C HIS A 28 4.02 2.54 -16.87
N PRO A 29 3.88 1.24 -17.13
CA PRO A 29 2.94 0.41 -16.38
C PRO A 29 3.52 0.06 -15.00
N VAL A 30 2.77 0.37 -13.97
CA VAL A 30 3.09 0.06 -12.57
C VAL A 30 2.01 -0.87 -12.01
N ALA A 31 2.38 -2.08 -11.60
CA ALA A 31 1.48 -2.97 -10.88
C ALA A 31 1.50 -2.63 -9.39
N PHE A 32 0.32 -2.56 -8.76
CA PHE A 32 0.20 -2.35 -7.33
C PHE A 32 -0.61 -3.48 -6.70
N ILE A 33 0.06 -4.34 -5.95
CA ILE A 33 -0.52 -5.52 -5.31
C ILE A 33 -0.86 -5.22 -3.85
N TYR A 34 -2.08 -5.53 -3.46
CA TYR A 34 -2.43 -5.81 -2.07
C TYR A 34 -2.66 -7.32 -1.96
N PRO A 35 -1.82 -8.09 -1.26
CA PRO A 35 -1.85 -9.55 -1.30
C PRO A 35 -2.95 -10.15 -0.43
N ASN A 36 -4.15 -9.63 -0.55
CA ASN A 36 -5.37 -10.14 0.05
C ASN A 36 -6.55 -9.85 -0.89
N VAL A 37 -7.75 -10.28 -0.51
CA VAL A 37 -8.95 -10.08 -1.32
C VAL A 37 -9.26 -8.58 -1.54
N TYR A 38 -9.94 -8.29 -2.64
CA TYR A 38 -10.33 -6.92 -3.04
C TYR A 38 -10.99 -6.14 -1.88
N HIS A 39 -11.90 -6.79 -1.16
CA HIS A 39 -12.62 -6.20 -0.02
C HIS A 39 -11.67 -5.61 1.04
N LEU A 40 -10.63 -6.33 1.43
CA LEU A 40 -9.64 -5.88 2.41
C LEU A 40 -8.67 -4.86 1.82
N GLY A 41 -8.18 -5.09 0.60
CA GLY A 41 -7.23 -4.20 -0.04
C GLY A 41 -7.82 -2.81 -0.28
N MET A 42 -9.05 -2.75 -0.77
CA MET A 42 -9.75 -1.48 -0.99
C MET A 42 -10.27 -0.83 0.30
N SER A 43 -10.12 -1.49 1.43
CA SER A 43 -10.33 -0.89 2.76
C SER A 43 -9.05 -0.24 3.33
N ASN A 44 -7.91 -0.38 2.66
CA ASN A 44 -6.63 0.17 3.10
C ASN A 44 -6.37 1.55 2.49
N LEU A 45 -6.44 2.60 3.31
CA LEU A 45 -6.25 3.98 2.84
C LEU A 45 -4.84 4.23 2.26
N GLY A 46 -3.80 3.59 2.78
CA GLY A 46 -2.44 3.72 2.23
C GLY A 46 -2.36 3.25 0.78
N MET A 47 -3.14 2.22 0.41
CA MET A 47 -3.25 1.79 -0.98
C MET A 47 -3.87 2.88 -1.86
N HIS A 48 -4.93 3.55 -1.41
CA HIS A 48 -5.55 4.64 -2.14
C HIS A 48 -4.59 5.82 -2.34
N ILE A 49 -3.85 6.19 -1.29
CA ILE A 49 -2.89 7.29 -1.33
C ILE A 49 -1.80 7.02 -2.37
N LEU A 50 -1.14 5.87 -2.30
CA LEU A 50 -0.06 5.54 -3.24
C LEU A 50 -0.58 5.32 -4.66
N TYR A 51 -1.75 4.68 -4.84
CA TYR A 51 -2.40 4.55 -6.15
C TYR A 51 -2.65 5.91 -6.80
N GLN A 52 -3.20 6.86 -6.05
CA GLN A 52 -3.43 8.22 -6.52
C GLN A 52 -2.12 8.89 -6.90
N MET A 53 -1.14 8.89 -5.99
CA MET A 53 0.15 9.55 -6.20
C MET A 53 0.90 9.03 -7.42
N ILE A 54 0.91 7.71 -7.64
CA ILE A 54 1.57 7.10 -8.81
C ILE A 54 0.85 7.54 -10.10
N ASN A 55 -0.47 7.58 -10.11
CA ASN A 55 -1.25 7.99 -11.28
C ASN A 55 -1.16 9.50 -11.57
N GLU A 56 -0.99 10.34 -10.55
CA GLU A 56 -0.83 11.79 -10.68
C GLU A 56 0.53 12.20 -11.25
N ARG A 57 1.53 11.31 -11.29
CA ARG A 57 2.85 11.61 -11.88
C ARG A 57 2.78 12.03 -13.36
N GLY A 58 1.79 11.58 -14.10
CA GLY A 58 1.65 11.85 -15.53
C GLY A 58 2.47 10.91 -16.43
N ASP A 59 3.57 10.32 -15.96
CA ASP A 59 4.43 9.36 -16.66
C ASP A 59 4.12 7.90 -16.33
N SER A 60 3.35 7.64 -15.28
CA SER A 60 3.04 6.31 -14.75
C SER A 60 1.56 5.99 -14.86
N ALA A 61 1.24 4.71 -15.06
CA ALA A 61 -0.12 4.15 -15.00
C ALA A 61 -0.14 3.02 -13.98
N CYS A 62 -0.72 3.29 -12.80
CA CYS A 62 -0.83 2.34 -11.72
C CYS A 62 -2.09 1.49 -11.88
N GLU A 63 -1.93 0.17 -11.92
CA GLU A 63 -3.01 -0.79 -12.03
C GLU A 63 -3.00 -1.75 -10.83
N ARG A 64 -4.18 -2.03 -10.28
CA ARG A 64 -4.33 -2.77 -9.03
C ARG A 64 -4.51 -4.26 -9.24
N PHE A 65 -3.92 -5.02 -8.31
CA PHE A 65 -4.02 -6.47 -8.23
C PHE A 65 -4.35 -6.92 -6.82
N PHE A 66 -5.20 -7.93 -6.70
CA PHE A 66 -5.61 -8.52 -5.44
C PHE A 66 -5.54 -10.03 -5.52
N LEU A 67 -5.52 -10.69 -4.35
CA LEU A 67 -5.68 -12.15 -4.28
C LEU A 67 -7.11 -12.51 -4.70
N PRO A 68 -7.29 -13.33 -5.75
CA PRO A 68 -8.62 -13.83 -6.08
C PRO A 68 -9.15 -14.75 -4.97
N ASP A 69 -10.47 -14.84 -4.80
CA ASP A 69 -11.05 -15.87 -3.94
C ASP A 69 -10.72 -17.30 -4.43
N LYS A 70 -10.93 -18.28 -3.59
CA LYS A 70 -10.57 -19.69 -3.90
C LYS A 70 -11.19 -20.20 -5.19
N ARG A 71 -12.42 -19.78 -5.54
CA ARG A 71 -13.11 -20.19 -6.77
C ARG A 71 -12.43 -19.57 -7.99
N LEU A 72 -12.11 -18.29 -7.93
CA LEU A 72 -11.40 -17.60 -9.00
C LEU A 72 -9.96 -18.10 -9.15
N GLN A 73 -9.25 -18.41 -8.05
CA GLN A 73 -7.93 -19.05 -8.11
C GLN A 73 -7.98 -20.35 -8.92
N GLN A 74 -8.96 -21.21 -8.63
CA GLN A 74 -9.17 -22.45 -9.39
C GLN A 74 -9.47 -22.19 -10.86
N GLU A 75 -10.23 -21.13 -11.16
CA GLU A 75 -10.52 -20.75 -12.54
C GLU A 75 -9.27 -20.24 -13.27
N HIS A 76 -8.40 -19.46 -12.61
CA HIS A 76 -7.10 -19.05 -13.14
C HIS A 76 -6.26 -20.27 -13.52
N ILE A 77 -6.14 -21.24 -12.62
CA ILE A 77 -5.35 -22.46 -12.84
C ILE A 77 -5.96 -23.30 -13.98
N LYS A 78 -7.26 -23.58 -13.94
CA LYS A 78 -7.96 -24.40 -14.93
C LYS A 78 -7.90 -23.82 -16.33
N SER A 79 -8.15 -22.53 -16.45
CA SER A 79 -8.19 -21.83 -17.75
C SER A 79 -6.80 -21.38 -18.23
N LYS A 80 -5.75 -21.54 -17.41
CA LYS A 80 -4.41 -20.99 -17.66
C LYS A 80 -4.43 -19.48 -17.95
N THR A 81 -5.38 -18.78 -17.37
CA THR A 81 -5.45 -17.32 -17.47
C THR A 81 -4.56 -16.72 -16.38
N PRO A 82 -3.55 -15.89 -16.71
CA PRO A 82 -2.73 -15.26 -15.68
C PRO A 82 -3.54 -14.29 -14.84
N LEU A 83 -3.01 -13.87 -13.69
CA LEU A 83 -3.62 -12.81 -12.89
C LEU A 83 -3.64 -11.51 -13.70
N LEU A 84 -4.80 -10.86 -13.72
CA LEU A 84 -5.07 -9.67 -14.52
C LEU A 84 -5.33 -8.45 -13.63
N SER A 85 -4.89 -7.27 -14.07
CA SER A 85 -5.19 -5.99 -13.41
C SER A 85 -6.68 -5.66 -13.45
N LEU A 86 -7.13 -4.86 -12.50
CA LEU A 86 -8.50 -4.34 -12.50
C LEU A 86 -8.72 -3.30 -13.60
N GLU A 87 -7.76 -2.43 -13.85
CA GLU A 87 -7.91 -1.28 -14.77
C GLU A 87 -8.05 -1.70 -16.22
N ASN A 88 -7.06 -2.43 -16.76
CA ASN A 88 -6.98 -2.76 -18.17
C ASN A 88 -7.03 -4.27 -18.46
N GLN A 89 -7.26 -5.13 -17.45
CA GLN A 89 -7.20 -6.59 -17.60
C GLN A 89 -5.86 -7.06 -18.20
N ARG A 90 -4.78 -6.42 -17.79
CA ARG A 90 -3.43 -6.67 -18.24
C ARG A 90 -2.77 -7.75 -17.37
N PRO A 91 -2.05 -8.73 -17.96
CA PRO A 91 -1.30 -9.73 -17.18
C PRO A 91 -0.24 -9.08 -16.28
N LEU A 92 -0.06 -9.60 -15.06
CA LEU A 92 0.92 -9.08 -14.10
C LEU A 92 2.35 -9.09 -14.66
N ALA A 93 2.69 -10.09 -15.47
CA ALA A 93 4.01 -10.20 -16.08
C ALA A 93 4.32 -9.13 -17.14
N ASP A 94 3.32 -8.35 -17.59
CA ASP A 94 3.49 -7.30 -18.60
C ASP A 94 3.83 -5.92 -17.99
N PHE A 95 4.12 -5.87 -16.69
CA PHE A 95 4.51 -4.66 -15.98
C PHE A 95 6.02 -4.58 -15.78
N ASP A 96 6.57 -3.36 -15.69
CA ASP A 96 8.00 -3.15 -15.46
C ASP A 96 8.37 -3.25 -13.98
N VAL A 97 7.44 -2.85 -13.11
CA VAL A 97 7.59 -2.86 -11.66
C VAL A 97 6.30 -3.27 -10.98
N ILE A 98 6.45 -4.06 -9.93
CA ILE A 98 5.39 -4.52 -9.05
C ILE A 98 5.66 -3.95 -7.66
N PHE A 99 4.84 -2.99 -7.22
CA PHE A 99 4.78 -2.60 -5.82
C PHE A 99 3.84 -3.51 -5.05
N VAL A 100 4.26 -3.90 -3.87
CA VAL A 100 3.45 -4.72 -2.96
C VAL A 100 3.27 -3.98 -1.65
N MET A 101 2.05 -3.77 -1.22
CA MET A 101 1.73 -3.28 0.12
C MET A 101 1.49 -4.46 1.06
N LEU A 102 2.48 -4.77 1.87
CA LEU A 102 2.43 -5.89 2.82
C LEU A 102 2.15 -5.36 4.24
N SER A 103 0.88 -5.44 4.62
CA SER A 103 0.38 -4.82 5.86
C SER A 103 0.26 -5.80 7.03
N PHE A 104 0.23 -7.10 6.76
CA PHE A 104 -0.01 -8.15 7.74
C PHE A 104 0.82 -9.40 7.39
N GLU A 105 1.45 -10.02 8.37
CA GLU A 105 2.39 -11.14 8.16
C GLU A 105 1.71 -12.40 7.59
N MET A 106 0.42 -12.61 7.85
CA MET A 106 -0.32 -13.72 7.26
C MET A 106 -0.52 -13.57 5.74
N ASP A 107 -0.20 -12.41 5.18
CA ASP A 107 -0.26 -12.18 3.74
C ASP A 107 1.01 -12.61 2.98
N TYR A 108 2.03 -13.13 3.67
CA TYR A 108 3.23 -13.66 3.01
C TYR A 108 2.88 -14.78 2.02
N ASP A 109 2.14 -15.79 2.44
CA ASP A 109 1.71 -16.90 1.57
C ASP A 109 0.76 -16.43 0.46
N ASN A 110 -0.08 -15.45 0.78
CA ASN A 110 -0.95 -14.81 -0.20
C ASN A 110 -0.16 -14.13 -1.31
N LEU A 111 0.92 -13.42 -0.96
CA LEU A 111 1.81 -12.80 -1.95
C LEU A 111 2.43 -13.85 -2.88
N LEU A 112 2.93 -14.96 -2.34
CA LEU A 112 3.48 -16.03 -3.17
C LEU A 112 2.42 -16.57 -4.15
N THR A 113 1.18 -16.76 -3.69
CA THR A 113 0.06 -17.17 -4.54
C THR A 113 -0.24 -16.15 -5.65
N VAL A 114 -0.24 -14.86 -5.32
CA VAL A 114 -0.48 -13.77 -6.30
C VAL A 114 0.61 -13.73 -7.36
N LEU A 115 1.88 -13.86 -6.96
CA LEU A 115 3.01 -13.89 -7.90
C LEU A 115 2.95 -15.13 -8.81
N ASP A 116 2.66 -16.30 -8.27
CA ASP A 116 2.54 -17.54 -9.04
C ASP A 116 1.40 -17.47 -10.06
N LEU A 117 0.21 -17.03 -9.66
CA LEU A 117 -0.91 -16.79 -10.56
C LEU A 117 -0.60 -15.72 -11.63
N GLY A 118 0.28 -14.78 -11.31
CA GLY A 118 0.77 -13.75 -12.22
C GLY A 118 1.89 -14.21 -13.16
N ASN A 119 2.34 -15.47 -13.05
CA ASN A 119 3.50 -16.02 -13.77
C ASN A 119 4.81 -15.27 -13.46
N ILE A 120 4.99 -14.80 -12.23
CA ILE A 120 6.21 -14.18 -11.73
C ILE A 120 7.02 -15.23 -10.96
N ARG A 121 8.29 -15.40 -11.30
CA ARG A 121 9.18 -16.27 -10.52
C ARG A 121 9.26 -15.79 -9.09
N LEU A 122 9.09 -16.73 -8.14
CA LEU A 122 9.00 -16.37 -6.73
C LEU A 122 10.32 -15.81 -6.19
N ARG A 123 11.45 -16.46 -6.52
CA ARG A 123 12.77 -16.01 -6.05
C ARG A 123 13.31 -14.87 -6.89
N ALA A 124 13.73 -13.77 -6.25
CA ALA A 124 14.32 -12.61 -6.90
C ALA A 124 15.57 -12.99 -7.73
N ALA A 125 16.38 -13.93 -7.24
CA ALA A 125 17.59 -14.40 -7.91
C ALA A 125 17.31 -15.19 -9.21
N GLU A 126 16.10 -15.72 -9.37
CA GLU A 126 15.70 -16.48 -10.57
C GLU A 126 15.10 -15.58 -11.65
N ARG A 127 14.65 -14.36 -11.29
CA ARG A 127 14.06 -13.41 -12.23
C ARG A 127 15.12 -12.79 -13.13
N ASN A 128 14.89 -12.87 -14.43
CA ASN A 128 15.77 -12.29 -15.44
C ASN A 128 15.47 -10.79 -15.69
N GLN A 129 16.23 -10.17 -16.58
CA GLN A 129 16.13 -8.73 -16.89
C GLN A 129 14.79 -8.29 -17.53
N ARG A 130 14.02 -9.23 -18.07
CA ARG A 130 12.72 -8.95 -18.73
C ARG A 130 11.54 -9.08 -17.76
N GLU A 131 11.79 -9.66 -16.59
CA GLU A 131 10.75 -9.82 -15.57
C GLU A 131 10.69 -8.58 -14.68
N PRO A 132 9.50 -8.22 -14.17
CA PRO A 132 9.32 -7.03 -13.35
C PRO A 132 10.15 -7.09 -12.07
N LEU A 133 10.54 -5.91 -11.58
CA LEU A 133 11.06 -5.75 -10.23
C LEU A 133 9.93 -5.88 -9.21
N VAL A 134 10.10 -6.69 -8.19
CA VAL A 134 9.17 -6.82 -7.07
C VAL A 134 9.68 -6.01 -5.89
N ILE A 135 8.97 -4.95 -5.54
CA ILE A 135 9.33 -4.01 -4.48
C ILE A 135 8.26 -4.05 -3.40
N ILE A 136 8.64 -4.45 -2.20
CA ILE A 136 7.73 -4.62 -1.08
C ILE A 136 7.84 -3.44 -0.11
N GLY A 137 6.70 -2.86 0.26
CA GLY A 137 6.59 -1.84 1.29
C GLY A 137 5.51 -2.18 2.32
N GLY A 138 5.27 -1.24 3.22
CA GLY A 138 4.26 -1.36 4.27
C GLY A 138 4.84 -1.74 5.63
N PRO A 139 3.98 -1.95 6.64
CA PRO A 139 4.41 -2.23 8.02
C PRO A 139 5.33 -3.44 8.15
N CYS A 140 5.02 -4.56 7.48
CA CYS A 140 5.85 -5.77 7.57
C CYS A 140 7.27 -5.54 7.06
N ALA A 141 7.42 -4.86 5.92
CA ALA A 141 8.74 -4.47 5.38
C ALA A 141 9.50 -3.52 6.34
N THR A 142 8.77 -2.61 6.99
CA THR A 142 9.36 -1.65 7.92
C THR A 142 9.87 -2.30 9.21
N PHE A 143 9.17 -3.33 9.71
CA PHE A 143 9.55 -4.03 10.92
C PHE A 143 10.61 -5.09 10.69
N ASN A 144 10.41 -5.95 9.69
CA ASN A 144 11.33 -7.01 9.35
C ASN A 144 11.18 -7.42 7.88
N PRO A 145 12.03 -6.94 6.96
CA PRO A 145 11.99 -7.32 5.55
C PRO A 145 12.51 -8.75 5.29
N GLU A 146 13.32 -9.32 6.19
CA GLU A 146 14.08 -10.55 5.95
C GLU A 146 13.22 -11.78 5.61
N PRO A 147 12.03 -12.03 6.18
CA PRO A 147 11.19 -13.15 5.78
C PRO A 147 10.88 -13.19 4.28
N MET A 148 10.86 -12.03 3.62
CA MET A 148 10.56 -11.90 2.19
C MET A 148 11.79 -11.50 1.36
N ALA A 149 12.99 -11.47 1.93
CA ALA A 149 14.22 -11.05 1.25
C ALA A 149 14.57 -11.92 0.03
N ALA A 150 14.23 -13.20 0.05
CA ALA A 150 14.44 -14.08 -1.10
C ALA A 150 13.44 -13.84 -2.25
N VAL A 151 12.31 -13.17 -1.96
CA VAL A 151 11.21 -12.91 -2.91
C VAL A 151 11.31 -11.50 -3.51
N ALA A 152 11.61 -10.49 -2.69
CA ALA A 152 11.70 -9.11 -3.13
C ALA A 152 13.02 -8.78 -3.82
N ASP A 153 12.97 -7.94 -4.85
CA ASP A 153 14.17 -7.30 -5.42
C ASP A 153 14.63 -6.12 -4.55
N ALA A 154 13.66 -5.40 -3.96
CA ALA A 154 13.92 -4.31 -3.03
C ALA A 154 12.77 -4.13 -2.03
N PHE A 155 13.04 -3.41 -0.94
CA PHE A 155 12.05 -2.99 0.05
C PHE A 155 12.06 -1.48 0.23
N VAL A 156 10.88 -0.92 0.49
CA VAL A 156 10.71 0.46 0.98
C VAL A 156 10.49 0.41 2.49
N ILE A 157 11.43 0.94 3.25
CA ILE A 157 11.44 0.93 4.71
C ILE A 157 10.89 2.25 5.25
N GLY A 158 9.67 2.19 5.75
CA GLY A 158 8.96 3.35 6.29
C GLY A 158 7.73 3.77 5.47
N GLU A 159 7.45 5.06 5.47
CA GLU A 159 6.34 5.65 4.70
C GLU A 159 6.76 5.86 3.24
N GLY A 160 5.87 5.53 2.31
CA GLY A 160 6.20 5.38 0.91
C GLY A 160 6.03 6.64 0.05
N GLU A 161 5.39 7.69 0.55
CA GLU A 161 4.95 8.81 -0.27
C GLU A 161 6.07 9.45 -1.08
N GLU A 162 7.17 9.79 -0.42
CA GLU A 162 8.34 10.39 -1.07
C GLU A 162 9.22 9.33 -1.74
N THR A 163 9.46 8.22 -1.02
CA THR A 163 10.36 7.16 -1.49
C THR A 163 9.89 6.50 -2.78
N VAL A 164 8.57 6.24 -2.94
CA VAL A 164 8.03 5.63 -4.17
C VAL A 164 8.27 6.52 -5.40
N GLN A 165 8.21 7.85 -5.24
CA GLN A 165 8.50 8.76 -6.35
C GLN A 165 9.96 8.63 -6.78
N HIS A 166 10.92 8.65 -5.84
CA HIS A 166 12.35 8.46 -6.14
C HIS A 166 12.67 7.08 -6.70
N VAL A 167 11.98 6.05 -6.23
CA VAL A 167 12.11 4.69 -6.77
C VAL A 167 11.70 4.65 -8.23
N LEU A 168 10.55 5.23 -8.60
CA LEU A 168 10.08 5.28 -9.98
C LEU A 168 11.03 6.10 -10.87
N ASP A 169 11.49 7.28 -10.41
CA ASP A 169 12.48 8.08 -11.13
C ASP A 169 13.77 7.30 -11.43
N THR A 170 14.20 6.50 -10.44
CA THR A 170 15.39 5.66 -10.57
C THR A 170 15.16 4.53 -11.58
N ILE A 171 14.05 3.81 -11.49
CA ILE A 171 13.73 2.70 -12.40
C ILE A 171 13.59 3.17 -13.84
N TYR A 172 13.01 4.35 -14.07
CA TYR A 172 12.81 4.86 -15.43
C TYR A 172 14.06 5.41 -16.09
N ARG A 173 15.08 5.75 -15.27
CA ARG A 173 16.37 6.24 -15.76
C ARG A 173 17.30 5.13 -16.20
N GLU A 174 17.28 3.99 -15.50
CA GLU A 174 18.22 2.91 -15.68
C GLU A 174 17.64 1.84 -16.63
N GLU A 175 18.48 1.30 -17.51
CA GLU A 175 18.03 0.37 -18.55
C GLU A 175 18.00 -1.08 -18.07
N SER A 176 19.04 -1.53 -17.36
CA SER A 176 19.15 -2.91 -16.91
C SER A 176 18.66 -3.10 -15.46
N LYS A 177 18.23 -4.32 -15.15
CA LYS A 177 17.85 -4.70 -13.78
C LYS A 177 19.01 -4.47 -12.79
N GLN A 178 20.22 -4.78 -13.18
CA GLN A 178 21.40 -4.65 -12.33
C GLN A 178 21.69 -3.18 -12.01
N GLU A 179 21.64 -2.30 -13.02
CA GLU A 179 21.79 -0.85 -12.82
C GLU A 179 20.69 -0.29 -11.95
N ARG A 180 19.43 -0.71 -12.19
CA ARG A 180 18.29 -0.32 -11.33
C ARG A 180 18.54 -0.70 -9.87
N LEU A 181 18.96 -1.92 -9.57
CA LEU A 181 19.21 -2.35 -8.18
C LEU A 181 20.38 -1.60 -7.55
N ALA A 182 21.46 -1.37 -8.30
CA ALA A 182 22.61 -0.59 -7.84
C ALA A 182 22.28 0.89 -7.58
N ALA A 183 21.35 1.46 -8.36
CA ALA A 183 20.87 2.82 -8.15
C ALA A 183 19.80 2.90 -7.03
N LEU A 184 18.92 1.92 -6.95
CA LEU A 184 17.86 1.86 -5.94
C LEU A 184 18.42 1.81 -4.51
N VAL A 185 19.53 1.12 -4.28
CA VAL A 185 20.15 1.05 -2.94
C VAL A 185 20.65 2.41 -2.43
N GLN A 186 20.83 3.40 -3.33
CA GLN A 186 21.17 4.79 -2.99
C GLN A 186 19.95 5.63 -2.61
N VAL A 187 18.74 5.17 -2.93
CA VAL A 187 17.51 5.89 -2.58
C VAL A 187 17.27 5.75 -1.06
N PRO A 188 17.13 6.86 -0.33
CA PRO A 188 16.88 6.80 1.12
C PRO A 188 15.66 5.93 1.44
N GLY A 189 15.84 4.99 2.38
CA GLY A 189 14.79 4.07 2.80
C GLY A 189 14.61 2.84 1.90
N VAL A 190 15.43 2.67 0.87
CA VAL A 190 15.39 1.46 0.04
C VAL A 190 16.43 0.45 0.51
N TYR A 191 15.98 -0.77 0.77
CA TYR A 191 16.82 -1.94 1.08
C TYR A 191 16.79 -2.91 -0.10
N VAL A 192 17.96 -3.28 -0.62
CA VAL A 192 18.13 -4.24 -1.73
C VAL A 192 18.82 -5.47 -1.19
N PRO A 193 18.12 -6.57 -0.86
CA PRO A 193 18.69 -7.73 -0.16
C PRO A 193 19.90 -8.35 -0.84
N SER A 194 19.92 -8.39 -2.18
CA SER A 194 21.02 -8.97 -2.95
C SER A 194 22.35 -8.24 -2.79
N LEU A 195 22.36 -7.02 -2.24
CA LEU A 195 23.55 -6.22 -1.95
C LEU A 195 24.02 -6.31 -0.50
N TYR A 196 23.48 -7.28 0.25
CA TYR A 196 23.89 -7.56 1.62
C TYR A 196 24.15 -9.05 1.82
N THR A 197 25.08 -9.37 2.71
CA THR A 197 25.44 -10.75 3.05
C THR A 197 25.25 -10.98 4.55
N ALA A 198 24.41 -11.94 4.90
CA ALA A 198 24.23 -12.36 6.27
C ALA A 198 25.46 -13.13 6.77
N GLN A 199 25.96 -12.77 7.95
CA GLN A 199 27.00 -13.50 8.66
C GLN A 199 26.42 -14.26 9.84
N TYR A 200 26.96 -15.44 10.06
CA TYR A 200 26.61 -16.32 11.16
C TYR A 200 27.90 -16.72 11.90
N ASP A 201 27.81 -17.00 13.18
CA ASP A 201 28.92 -17.59 13.96
C ASP A 201 29.02 -19.10 13.76
N ASP A 202 29.96 -19.71 14.49
CA ASP A 202 30.20 -21.15 14.42
C ASP A 202 29.05 -22.00 14.99
N GLU A 203 28.19 -21.41 15.81
CA GLU A 203 26.97 -22.01 16.34
C GLU A 203 25.74 -21.85 15.40
N GLY A 204 25.90 -21.08 14.30
CA GLY A 204 24.86 -20.79 13.32
C GLY A 204 23.94 -19.64 13.71
N GLU A 205 24.29 -18.86 14.72
CA GLU A 205 23.54 -17.67 15.14
C GLU A 205 23.89 -16.46 14.26
N PHE A 206 22.86 -15.69 13.90
CA PHE A 206 23.04 -14.48 13.09
C PHE A 206 23.85 -13.43 13.85
N THR A 207 24.93 -12.94 13.26
CA THR A 207 25.84 -11.96 13.84
C THR A 207 25.76 -10.58 13.19
N ALA A 208 25.68 -10.52 11.88
CA ALA A 208 25.66 -9.25 11.15
C ALA A 208 25.04 -9.38 9.76
N LEU A 209 24.54 -8.26 9.24
CA LEU A 209 24.21 -8.08 7.83
C LEU A 209 25.21 -7.10 7.21
N LEU A 210 26.11 -7.60 6.37
CA LEU A 210 27.18 -6.81 5.79
C LEU A 210 26.79 -6.26 4.43
N PRO A 211 26.91 -4.94 4.22
CA PRO A 211 26.72 -4.35 2.91
C PRO A 211 27.85 -4.74 1.96
N GLN A 212 27.51 -4.98 0.70
CA GLN A 212 28.47 -5.06 -0.40
C GLN A 212 28.93 -3.65 -0.80
N GLU A 213 29.93 -3.58 -1.68
CA GLU A 213 30.44 -2.31 -2.19
C GLU A 213 29.30 -1.46 -2.80
N GLY A 214 29.22 -0.20 -2.38
CA GLY A 214 28.18 0.73 -2.82
C GLY A 214 26.89 0.69 -2.00
N ALA A 215 26.64 -0.33 -1.18
CA ALA A 215 25.45 -0.36 -0.33
C ALA A 215 25.67 0.37 1.01
N PRO A 216 24.69 1.10 1.55
CA PRO A 216 24.83 1.80 2.84
C PRO A 216 24.86 0.79 4.00
N ALA A 217 25.71 1.06 4.99
CA ALA A 217 25.81 0.22 6.20
C ALA A 217 24.49 0.17 7.01
N LYS A 218 23.61 1.13 6.80
CA LYS A 218 22.32 1.22 7.48
C LYS A 218 21.29 1.86 6.57
N VAL A 219 20.15 1.21 6.40
CA VAL A 219 18.99 1.77 5.72
C VAL A 219 18.18 2.58 6.71
N ALA A 220 18.06 3.87 6.48
CA ALA A 220 17.31 4.77 7.35
C ALA A 220 15.82 4.75 6.99
N ARG A 221 14.97 4.40 7.96
CA ARG A 221 13.53 4.44 7.80
C ARG A 221 13.07 5.84 7.40
N GLN A 222 12.26 5.93 6.36
CA GLN A 222 11.65 7.18 5.88
C GLN A 222 10.31 7.43 6.54
N TRP A 223 9.93 8.69 6.63
CA TRP A 223 8.64 9.15 7.13
C TRP A 223 8.31 10.55 6.60
N ALA A 224 7.06 10.76 6.21
CA ALA A 224 6.58 12.06 5.74
C ALA A 224 6.55 13.05 6.91
N ARG A 225 7.36 14.12 6.84
CA ARG A 225 7.41 15.15 7.90
C ARG A 225 6.16 16.01 7.87
N ASP A 226 5.78 16.44 6.68
CA ASP A 226 4.55 17.19 6.42
C ASP A 226 3.58 16.27 5.67
N ILE A 227 2.63 15.69 6.41
CA ILE A 227 1.63 14.81 5.81
C ILE A 227 0.58 15.56 4.99
N ASP A 228 0.40 16.89 5.21
CA ASP A 228 -0.52 17.72 4.44
C ASP A 228 -0.07 17.93 2.98
N ALA A 229 1.20 17.64 2.67
CA ALA A 229 1.72 17.70 1.31
C ALA A 229 1.24 16.55 0.42
N TYR A 230 0.59 15.53 0.97
CA TYR A 230 0.22 14.30 0.27
C TYR A 230 -1.29 14.05 0.32
N PRO A 231 -1.86 13.30 -0.66
CA PRO A 231 -3.24 12.85 -0.62
C PRO A 231 -3.55 12.13 0.70
N HIS A 232 -4.79 12.21 1.14
CA HIS A 232 -5.17 11.65 2.43
C HIS A 232 -6.62 11.14 2.47
N THR A 233 -7.17 10.88 1.30
CA THR A 233 -8.56 10.43 1.16
C THR A 233 -8.66 9.17 0.30
N SER A 234 -9.81 8.52 0.34
CA SER A 234 -10.14 7.45 -0.60
C SER A 234 -10.08 7.97 -2.04
N ALA A 235 -9.13 7.49 -2.83
CA ALA A 235 -9.08 7.76 -4.28
C ALA A 235 -10.27 7.12 -5.01
N ILE A 236 -10.76 6.00 -4.48
CA ILE A 236 -11.85 5.21 -5.07
C ILE A 236 -12.88 4.92 -3.98
N VAL A 237 -14.16 5.14 -4.32
CA VAL A 237 -15.30 4.78 -3.47
C VAL A 237 -16.05 3.63 -4.12
N THR A 238 -16.33 2.59 -3.34
CA THR A 238 -17.01 1.37 -3.79
C THR A 238 -17.81 0.74 -2.66
N SER A 239 -18.87 0.02 -2.99
CA SER A 239 -19.65 -0.77 -2.03
C SER A 239 -18.99 -2.08 -1.62
N GLY A 240 -17.96 -2.52 -2.36
CA GLY A 240 -17.27 -3.80 -2.15
C GLY A 240 -16.13 -3.74 -1.11
N THR A 241 -16.26 -2.92 -0.05
CA THR A 241 -15.24 -2.78 1.00
C THR A 241 -15.85 -2.97 2.39
N GLU A 242 -15.00 -3.12 3.41
CA GLU A 242 -15.40 -3.10 4.84
C GLU A 242 -16.13 -1.79 5.21
N PHE A 243 -15.90 -0.73 4.46
CA PHE A 243 -16.41 0.61 4.73
C PHE A 243 -17.53 1.06 3.76
N GLU A 244 -18.14 0.18 3.00
CA GLU A 244 -19.28 0.37 2.07
C GLU A 244 -19.61 1.83 1.71
N ASP A 245 -19.20 2.30 0.53
CA ASP A 245 -19.46 3.67 0.04
C ASP A 245 -19.08 4.79 1.04
N MET A 246 -18.14 4.49 1.96
CA MET A 246 -17.59 5.48 2.88
C MET A 246 -16.44 6.22 2.19
N PHE A 247 -16.44 7.54 2.31
CA PHE A 247 -15.29 8.37 1.95
C PHE A 247 -14.36 8.49 3.14
N ILE A 248 -13.22 7.82 3.08
CA ILE A 248 -12.26 7.79 4.18
C ILE A 248 -11.33 9.00 4.07
N VAL A 249 -11.09 9.66 5.20
CA VAL A 249 -10.18 10.80 5.32
C VAL A 249 -9.21 10.55 6.48
N GLU A 250 -7.91 10.58 6.22
CA GLU A 250 -6.90 10.53 7.27
C GLU A 250 -6.85 11.88 7.99
N VAL A 251 -7.23 11.92 9.26
CA VAL A 251 -7.20 13.15 10.06
C VAL A 251 -5.90 13.31 10.83
N ALA A 252 -5.20 12.22 11.10
CA ALA A 252 -3.90 12.24 11.75
C ALA A 252 -3.14 10.95 11.45
N ARG A 253 -1.83 11.01 11.42
CA ARG A 253 -0.95 9.83 11.33
C ARG A 253 -0.04 9.74 12.54
N GLY A 254 0.17 8.51 13.00
CA GLY A 254 1.00 8.22 14.14
C GLY A 254 0.24 8.24 15.46
N CYS A 255 0.88 7.66 16.48
CA CYS A 255 0.30 7.57 17.81
C CYS A 255 1.39 7.82 18.88
N GLY A 256 1.11 8.72 19.82
CA GLY A 256 1.98 9.01 20.95
C GLY A 256 1.78 8.08 22.16
N ARG A 257 0.83 7.16 22.09
CA ARG A 257 0.51 6.23 23.17
C ARG A 257 1.33 4.96 23.04
N HIS A 258 2.03 4.56 24.06
CA HIS A 258 2.92 3.40 24.08
C HIS A 258 2.20 2.13 24.57
N CYS A 259 1.05 1.79 23.98
CA CYS A 259 0.34 0.56 24.31
C CYS A 259 1.19 -0.66 23.94
N ARG A 260 1.47 -1.54 24.91
CA ARG A 260 2.40 -2.67 24.75
C ARG A 260 1.99 -3.67 23.65
N PHE A 261 0.72 -3.75 23.33
CA PHE A 261 0.16 -4.65 22.33
C PHE A 261 0.00 -4.03 20.94
N CYS A 262 0.23 -2.71 20.79
CA CYS A 262 -0.14 -1.98 19.60
C CYS A 262 1.08 -1.59 18.77
N MET A 263 1.17 -2.14 17.58
CA MET A 263 2.21 -1.86 16.58
C MET A 263 2.26 -0.37 16.17
N ALA A 264 1.11 0.31 16.07
CA ALA A 264 1.02 1.68 15.59
C ALA A 264 1.83 2.68 16.42
N GLY A 265 1.91 2.48 17.75
CA GLY A 265 2.73 3.30 18.66
C GLY A 265 4.24 3.14 18.46
N TYR A 266 4.68 2.17 17.68
CA TYR A 266 6.09 1.89 17.37
C TYR A 266 6.41 2.15 15.89
N CYS A 267 5.51 1.77 14.98
CA CYS A 267 5.68 1.96 13.54
C CYS A 267 5.47 3.42 13.11
N PHE A 268 4.51 4.11 13.71
CA PHE A 268 4.13 5.49 13.34
C PHE A 268 4.24 6.41 14.55
N ARG A 269 5.44 6.60 15.07
CA ARG A 269 5.66 7.10 16.43
C ARG A 269 5.39 8.58 16.66
N LYS A 270 5.57 9.46 15.68
CA LYS A 270 5.30 10.89 15.91
C LYS A 270 3.87 11.20 15.45
N PRO A 271 2.95 11.54 16.38
CA PRO A 271 1.64 12.03 15.98
C PRO A 271 1.78 13.26 15.11
N ARG A 272 1.13 13.24 13.96
CA ARG A 272 1.08 14.33 13.00
C ARG A 272 -0.38 14.55 12.63
N PRO A 273 -1.07 15.51 13.30
CA PRO A 273 -2.42 15.89 12.91
C PRO A 273 -2.36 16.65 11.58
N ARG A 274 -3.37 16.42 10.74
CA ARG A 274 -3.59 17.22 9.53
C ARG A 274 -4.27 18.53 9.89
N LYS A 275 -4.06 19.55 9.08
CA LYS A 275 -4.74 20.83 9.23
C LYS A 275 -6.23 20.64 8.97
N LEU A 276 -7.05 21.20 9.86
CA LEU A 276 -8.52 21.10 9.75
C LEU A 276 -9.02 21.62 8.40
N GLU A 277 -8.46 22.73 7.91
CA GLU A 277 -8.82 23.32 6.61
C GLU A 277 -8.68 22.35 5.44
N ASN A 278 -7.61 21.51 5.43
CA ASN A 278 -7.39 20.51 4.40
C ASN A 278 -8.40 19.38 4.51
N ILE A 279 -8.65 18.91 5.73
CA ILE A 279 -9.67 17.87 6.01
C ILE A 279 -11.05 18.33 5.51
N LEU A 280 -11.46 19.54 5.85
CA LEU A 280 -12.77 20.08 5.46
C LEU A 280 -12.86 20.31 3.94
N ALA A 281 -11.79 20.81 3.31
CA ALA A 281 -11.74 21.00 1.87
C ALA A 281 -11.91 19.70 1.09
N ASP A 282 -11.33 18.60 1.59
CA ASP A 282 -11.47 17.31 0.92
C ASP A 282 -12.79 16.61 1.23
N ILE A 283 -13.33 16.76 2.44
CA ILE A 283 -14.70 16.30 2.75
C ILE A 283 -15.71 16.99 1.81
N ALA A 284 -15.51 18.25 1.47
CA ALA A 284 -16.40 18.98 0.55
C ALA A 284 -16.34 18.42 -0.89
N LYS A 285 -15.23 17.82 -1.31
CA LYS A 285 -15.04 17.22 -2.64
C LYS A 285 -15.49 15.75 -2.73
N ARG A 286 -16.00 15.17 -1.64
CA ARG A 286 -16.39 13.76 -1.64
C ARG A 286 -17.39 13.42 -2.75
N PRO A 287 -17.33 12.23 -3.36
CA PRO A 287 -18.29 11.81 -4.38
C PRO A 287 -19.75 11.79 -3.84
N GLU A 288 -20.70 12.15 -4.68
CA GLU A 288 -22.15 12.20 -4.31
C GLU A 288 -22.70 10.85 -3.81
N ARG A 289 -22.16 9.73 -4.33
CA ARG A 289 -22.56 8.39 -3.88
C ARG A 289 -22.17 8.09 -2.43
N THR A 290 -21.31 8.92 -1.83
CA THR A 290 -20.80 8.70 -0.47
C THR A 290 -21.90 8.73 0.56
N LYS A 291 -22.08 7.64 1.30
CA LYS A 291 -23.09 7.54 2.37
C LYS A 291 -22.64 8.21 3.66
N LYS A 292 -21.35 8.13 3.97
CA LYS A 292 -20.76 8.73 5.17
C LYS A 292 -19.26 9.00 5.00
N VAL A 293 -18.71 9.82 5.86
CA VAL A 293 -17.28 10.09 5.97
C VAL A 293 -16.66 9.23 7.07
N GLY A 294 -15.57 8.55 6.76
CA GLY A 294 -14.77 7.80 7.73
C GLY A 294 -13.55 8.62 8.16
N LEU A 295 -13.49 9.01 9.41
CA LEU A 295 -12.31 9.69 9.97
C LEU A 295 -11.30 8.63 10.39
N MET A 296 -10.13 8.60 9.74
CA MET A 296 -9.11 7.59 9.97
C MET A 296 -7.87 8.18 10.65
N GLY A 297 -7.33 7.43 11.60
CA GLY A 297 -6.08 7.72 12.32
C GLY A 297 -5.87 6.75 13.47
N ALA A 298 -4.63 6.61 13.92
CA ALA A 298 -4.31 5.71 15.03
C ALA A 298 -4.91 6.16 16.37
N ALA A 299 -5.21 7.45 16.52
CA ALA A 299 -5.85 8.05 17.69
C ALA A 299 -6.67 9.28 17.27
N VAL A 300 -7.76 9.05 16.54
CA VAL A 300 -8.60 10.10 15.95
C VAL A 300 -9.06 11.13 16.98
N SER A 301 -9.47 10.66 18.17
CA SER A 301 -9.92 11.54 19.27
C SER A 301 -8.83 12.46 19.84
N ASP A 302 -7.56 12.20 19.53
CA ASP A 302 -6.45 13.04 19.99
C ASP A 302 -6.13 14.20 19.04
N HIS A 303 -6.90 14.33 17.94
CA HIS A 303 -6.74 15.45 17.02
C HIS A 303 -7.07 16.78 17.72
N PRO A 304 -6.18 17.81 17.64
CA PRO A 304 -6.34 19.06 18.39
C PRO A 304 -7.67 19.79 18.13
N GLN A 305 -8.17 19.69 16.90
CA GLN A 305 -9.39 20.38 16.46
C GLN A 305 -10.54 19.38 16.18
N MET A 306 -10.64 18.32 16.97
CA MET A 306 -11.68 17.32 16.79
C MET A 306 -13.08 17.87 17.08
N ALA A 307 -13.19 18.80 18.02
CA ALA A 307 -14.46 19.46 18.34
C ALA A 307 -15.00 20.25 17.14
N GLU A 308 -14.18 21.11 16.55
CA GLU A 308 -14.55 21.92 15.39
C GLU A 308 -14.87 21.04 14.16
N LEU A 309 -14.10 19.97 13.96
CA LEU A 309 -14.38 19.00 12.89
C LEU A 309 -15.75 18.33 13.06
N THR A 310 -16.05 17.87 14.26
CA THR A 310 -17.32 17.19 14.54
C THR A 310 -18.51 18.16 14.48
N GLU A 311 -18.38 19.39 14.98
CA GLU A 311 -19.39 20.45 14.85
C GLU A 311 -19.69 20.73 13.38
N TYR A 312 -18.68 20.93 12.54
CA TYR A 312 -18.85 21.12 11.09
C TYR A 312 -19.64 19.97 10.44
N LEU A 313 -19.28 18.72 10.75
CA LEU A 313 -19.95 17.54 10.18
C LEU A 313 -21.43 17.47 10.61
N VAL A 314 -21.74 17.80 11.86
CA VAL A 314 -23.11 17.84 12.39
C VAL A 314 -23.93 18.96 11.75
N GLU A 315 -23.39 20.19 11.70
CA GLU A 315 -24.07 21.34 11.10
C GLU A 315 -24.41 21.12 9.63
N HIS A 316 -23.48 20.49 8.87
CA HIS A 316 -23.68 20.19 7.46
C HIS A 316 -24.41 18.85 7.23
N LYS A 317 -24.91 18.22 8.29
CA LYS A 317 -25.66 16.94 8.24
C LYS A 317 -24.89 15.84 7.48
N ILE A 318 -23.56 15.79 7.63
CA ILE A 318 -22.71 14.78 7.02
C ILE A 318 -22.61 13.61 8.00
N PRO A 319 -23.14 12.42 7.66
CA PRO A 319 -22.93 11.23 8.48
C PRO A 319 -21.45 10.89 8.54
N PHE A 320 -20.94 10.57 9.72
CA PHE A 320 -19.53 10.20 9.87
C PHE A 320 -19.31 9.05 10.86
N SER A 321 -18.15 8.44 10.77
CA SER A 321 -17.67 7.39 11.67
C SER A 321 -16.20 7.61 11.96
N ALA A 322 -15.79 7.43 13.20
CA ALA A 322 -14.36 7.47 13.55
C ALA A 322 -13.81 6.03 13.49
N VAL A 323 -12.88 5.80 12.58
CA VAL A 323 -12.19 4.51 12.44
C VAL A 323 -10.92 4.54 13.29
N SER A 324 -11.05 4.22 14.57
CA SER A 324 -9.93 4.10 15.49
C SER A 324 -10.32 3.23 16.69
N TYR A 325 -9.37 2.99 17.62
CA TYR A 325 -9.63 2.27 18.87
C TYR A 325 -10.58 2.99 19.86
N THR A 326 -11.27 4.02 19.43
CA THR A 326 -12.25 4.77 20.23
C THR A 326 -13.42 3.92 20.71
N HIS A 327 -13.73 2.80 20.05
CA HIS A 327 -14.76 1.88 20.54
C HIS A 327 -14.41 1.23 21.88
N LEU A 328 -13.14 1.07 22.24
CA LEU A 328 -12.73 0.64 23.56
C LEU A 328 -13.06 1.71 24.64
N ARG A 329 -12.88 2.99 24.31
CA ARG A 329 -13.31 4.09 25.18
C ARG A 329 -14.82 4.25 25.23
N ALA A 330 -15.54 3.99 24.16
CA ALA A 330 -16.99 4.06 24.13
C ALA A 330 -17.64 3.01 25.07
N HIS A 331 -17.01 1.88 25.29
CA HIS A 331 -17.44 0.90 26.29
C HIS A 331 -17.18 1.37 27.74
N GLU A 332 -16.06 2.03 27.97
CA GLU A 332 -15.73 2.59 29.29
C GLU A 332 -16.64 3.78 29.65
N THR A 333 -16.99 4.63 28.68
CA THR A 333 -17.87 5.76 28.90
C THR A 333 -19.34 5.37 29.10
N ARG A 334 -19.81 4.25 28.53
CA ARG A 334 -21.15 3.72 28.78
C ARG A 334 -21.32 3.10 30.16
N SER A 335 -20.25 2.67 30.81
CA SER A 335 -20.27 2.15 32.18
C SER A 335 -20.23 3.25 33.25
N ASN A 336 -19.98 4.51 32.87
CA ASN A 336 -19.86 5.66 33.75
C ASN A 336 -21.01 6.68 33.58
N LEU A 337 -22.03 6.33 32.81
CA LEU A 337 -23.30 7.02 32.69
C LEU A 337 -24.42 6.12 33.24
#